data_49dbe571ccaa9a196f619fe5461edea0
#
_entry.id   49dbe571ccaa9a196f619fe5461edea0
#
_cell.length_a   1.000
_cell.length_b   1.000
_cell.length_c   1.000
_cell.angle_alpha   90.00
_cell.angle_beta   90.00
_cell.angle_gamma   90.00
#
_symmetry.space_group_name_H-M   'P 1'
#
loop_
_entity.id
_entity.type
_entity.pdbx_description
1 polymer ?
#
loop_
_entity_poly.entity_id
_entity_poly.type
_entity_poly.pdbx_seq_one_letter_code
_entity_poly.pdbx_strand_id
1 'polypeptide(L)'
;MKSSIRLGVIMDPIQSINIKKDSTFAMMLEAQARGWQLFYMLQSSLYVENGVVYAEMQTVTVQDIAGDWFILDEPQTLPLHELDVALMRKDPPFDMEYIYSTYLLEMAEQQGLLVVNRSDSIRSCNEKLFATWFPQYTPETLVTRDMERIKKFHDQLKRIVVKPLDGMGGAMIFQIQQGDTNRNVILETITDYGKRTVMAQRFLPEFKQGDKRILIIDGEPFPHALARIPAEGEGRANLAAGGSYKGVDLTTREFEICKHIAPLLKEKGLMFVGLDVIGDYITEINVTSPTCIRELDHIYTANIAGLLMDAIEKKL
;
A
#
# COMPACT_ATOMS: atom_id res chain seq x y z
N MET A 1 18.32 -27.81 -15.01
CA MET A 1 16.97 -27.34 -14.63
C MET A 1 17.20 -26.03 -13.89
N LYS A 2 16.54 -24.92 -14.24
CA LYS A 2 16.54 -23.74 -13.37
C LYS A 2 15.98 -24.18 -12.02
N SER A 3 16.68 -23.89 -10.91
CA SER A 3 16.14 -24.10 -9.57
C SER A 3 14.81 -23.35 -9.46
N SER A 4 13.84 -23.91 -8.73
CA SER A 4 12.58 -23.21 -8.43
C SER A 4 12.90 -21.90 -7.71
N ILE A 5 12.25 -20.79 -8.10
CA ILE A 5 12.38 -19.51 -7.41
C ILE A 5 11.90 -19.64 -5.97
N ARG A 6 12.70 -19.16 -5.02
CA ARG A 6 12.40 -19.16 -3.58
C ARG A 6 11.85 -17.80 -3.17
N LEU A 7 10.53 -17.73 -2.94
CA LEU A 7 9.81 -16.52 -2.59
C LEU A 7 9.54 -16.44 -1.08
N GLY A 8 10.11 -15.46 -0.41
CA GLY A 8 9.73 -15.08 0.95
C GLY A 8 8.53 -14.12 0.97
N VAL A 9 7.61 -14.33 1.89
CA VAL A 9 6.45 -13.45 2.08
C VAL A 9 6.39 -13.01 3.53
N ILE A 10 6.69 -11.72 3.76
CA ILE A 10 6.61 -11.08 5.08
C ILE A 10 5.25 -10.42 5.19
N MET A 11 4.36 -10.98 6.02
CA MET A 11 2.97 -10.55 6.10
C MET A 11 2.41 -10.69 7.51
N ASP A 12 1.18 -10.26 7.71
CA ASP A 12 0.42 -10.53 8.93
C ASP A 12 0.09 -12.02 9.07
N PRO A 13 -0.33 -12.49 10.26
CA PRO A 13 -0.63 -13.90 10.48
C PRO A 13 -1.57 -14.45 9.41
N ILE A 14 -1.11 -15.46 8.66
CA ILE A 14 -1.84 -16.04 7.52
C ILE A 14 -3.21 -16.60 7.94
N GLN A 15 -3.39 -16.94 9.22
CA GLN A 15 -4.66 -17.39 9.77
C GLN A 15 -5.72 -16.30 9.82
N SER A 16 -5.30 -15.02 9.87
CA SER A 16 -6.17 -13.85 10.05
C SER A 16 -6.62 -13.19 8.76
N ILE A 17 -6.08 -13.59 7.61
CA ILE A 17 -6.38 -12.94 6.32
C ILE A 17 -7.79 -13.30 5.82
N ASN A 18 -8.37 -12.38 5.06
CA ASN A 18 -9.57 -12.67 4.29
C ASN A 18 -9.21 -13.06 2.87
N ILE A 19 -9.13 -14.36 2.59
CA ILE A 19 -8.69 -14.89 1.30
C ILE A 19 -9.45 -14.35 0.10
N LYS A 20 -10.73 -13.91 0.27
CA LYS A 20 -11.53 -13.35 -0.82
C LYS A 20 -11.10 -11.94 -1.25
N LYS A 21 -10.31 -11.24 -0.41
CA LYS A 21 -9.88 -9.86 -0.63
C LYS A 21 -8.36 -9.68 -0.58
N ASP A 22 -7.65 -10.64 0.01
CA ASP A 22 -6.24 -10.50 0.28
C ASP A 22 -5.41 -10.58 -1.00
N SER A 23 -4.69 -9.49 -1.28
CA SER A 23 -3.83 -9.39 -2.47
C SER A 23 -2.53 -10.16 -2.33
N THR A 24 -2.01 -10.32 -1.10
CA THR A 24 -0.82 -11.12 -0.83
C THR A 24 -1.11 -12.59 -1.09
N PHE A 25 -2.29 -13.04 -0.67
CA PHE A 25 -2.75 -14.40 -0.94
C PHE A 25 -2.88 -14.68 -2.44
N ALA A 26 -3.39 -13.72 -3.23
CA ALA A 26 -3.42 -13.85 -4.70
C ALA A 26 -2.01 -13.98 -5.29
N MET A 27 -1.03 -13.20 -4.78
CA MET A 27 0.39 -13.31 -5.19
C MET A 27 0.98 -14.67 -4.84
N MET A 28 0.67 -15.22 -3.66
CA MET A 28 1.13 -16.56 -3.24
C MET A 28 0.55 -17.66 -4.11
N LEU A 29 -0.76 -17.63 -4.41
CA LEU A 29 -1.42 -18.59 -5.30
C LEU A 29 -0.78 -18.60 -6.69
N GLU A 30 -0.53 -17.42 -7.27
CA GLU A 30 0.10 -17.31 -8.59
C GLU A 30 1.54 -17.81 -8.58
N ALA A 31 2.35 -17.42 -7.59
CA ALA A 31 3.73 -17.87 -7.46
C ALA A 31 3.80 -19.39 -7.33
N GLN A 32 2.94 -20.00 -6.50
CA GLN A 32 2.85 -21.46 -6.36
C GLN A 32 2.43 -22.14 -7.66
N ALA A 33 1.47 -21.57 -8.40
CA ALA A 33 1.03 -22.11 -9.70
C ALA A 33 2.16 -22.11 -10.74
N ARG A 34 3.14 -21.20 -10.63
CA ARG A 34 4.38 -21.17 -11.43
C ARG A 34 5.44 -22.15 -10.94
N GLY A 35 5.19 -22.89 -9.85
CA GLY A 35 6.14 -23.83 -9.27
C GLY A 35 7.21 -23.17 -8.39
N TRP A 36 6.98 -21.93 -7.92
CA TRP A 36 7.86 -21.28 -6.94
C TRP A 36 7.70 -21.92 -5.57
N GLN A 37 8.77 -21.95 -4.79
CA GLN A 37 8.72 -22.38 -3.40
C GLN A 37 8.41 -21.17 -2.51
N LEU A 38 7.36 -21.27 -1.69
CA LEU A 38 6.91 -20.20 -0.83
C LEU A 38 7.43 -20.37 0.60
N PHE A 39 7.90 -19.25 1.19
CA PHE A 39 8.34 -19.16 2.57
C PHE A 39 7.54 -18.04 3.28
N TYR A 40 6.68 -18.42 4.19
CA TYR A 40 5.92 -17.52 5.02
C TYR A 40 6.73 -17.11 6.26
N MET A 41 6.71 -15.81 6.59
CA MET A 41 7.34 -15.28 7.79
C MET A 41 6.61 -14.04 8.32
N LEU A 42 6.67 -13.86 9.63
CA LEU A 42 6.20 -12.65 10.30
C LEU A 42 7.29 -11.58 10.29
N GLN A 43 6.87 -10.31 10.32
CA GLN A 43 7.80 -9.19 10.52
C GLN A 43 8.67 -9.37 11.78
N SER A 44 8.09 -9.86 12.86
CA SER A 44 8.77 -10.07 14.14
C SER A 44 9.81 -11.19 14.14
N SER A 45 9.84 -12.02 13.10
CA SER A 45 10.82 -13.11 12.97
C SER A 45 12.14 -12.66 12.34
N LEU A 46 12.20 -11.44 11.80
CA LEU A 46 13.41 -10.87 11.21
C LEU A 46 14.42 -10.48 12.28
N TYR A 47 15.68 -10.86 12.09
CA TYR A 47 16.77 -10.41 12.95
C TYR A 47 18.11 -10.41 12.19
N VAL A 48 19.09 -9.72 12.74
CA VAL A 48 20.47 -9.72 12.22
C VAL A 48 21.40 -10.30 13.24
N GLU A 49 22.29 -11.19 12.80
CA GLU A 49 23.37 -11.74 13.61
C GLU A 49 24.68 -11.71 12.82
N ASN A 50 25.72 -11.10 13.38
CA ASN A 50 27.05 -10.98 12.76
C ASN A 50 27.02 -10.44 11.32
N GLY A 51 26.10 -9.48 11.04
CA GLY A 51 25.98 -8.85 9.73
C GLY A 51 25.17 -9.64 8.70
N VAL A 52 24.62 -10.80 9.06
CA VAL A 52 23.73 -11.59 8.20
C VAL A 52 22.30 -11.46 8.72
N VAL A 53 21.35 -11.25 7.80
CA VAL A 53 19.94 -11.15 8.16
C VAL A 53 19.28 -12.51 8.05
N TYR A 54 18.60 -12.92 9.10
CA TYR A 54 17.87 -14.18 9.22
C TYR A 54 16.39 -13.93 9.44
N ALA A 55 15.59 -14.94 9.16
CA ALA A 55 14.23 -15.04 9.66
C ALA A 55 13.89 -16.48 10.07
N GLU A 56 13.08 -16.63 11.10
CA GLU A 56 12.32 -17.85 11.27
C GLU A 56 11.18 -17.84 10.27
N MET A 57 11.11 -18.85 9.43
CA MET A 57 10.14 -18.99 8.34
C MET A 57 9.64 -20.42 8.19
N GLN A 58 8.52 -20.58 7.55
CA GLN A 58 7.90 -21.87 7.27
C GLN A 58 7.63 -21.98 5.78
N THR A 59 8.00 -23.11 5.16
CA THR A 59 7.47 -23.42 3.83
C THR A 59 5.95 -23.47 3.91
N VAL A 60 5.28 -22.89 2.93
CA VAL A 60 3.82 -22.81 2.92
C VAL A 60 3.28 -23.29 1.59
N THR A 61 2.22 -24.09 1.64
CA THR A 61 1.38 -24.42 0.49
C THR A 61 0.03 -23.72 0.66
N VAL A 62 -0.47 -23.11 -0.41
CA VAL A 62 -1.73 -22.35 -0.39
C VAL A 62 -2.76 -22.90 -1.36
N GLN A 63 -4.04 -22.80 -1.00
CA GLN A 63 -5.16 -23.20 -1.85
C GLN A 63 -6.36 -22.27 -1.64
N ASP A 64 -7.10 -21.93 -2.68
CA ASP A 64 -8.23 -21.00 -2.59
C ASP A 64 -9.51 -21.70 -2.08
N ILE A 65 -9.43 -22.28 -0.87
CA ILE A 65 -10.52 -22.99 -0.21
C ILE A 65 -10.81 -22.33 1.14
N ALA A 66 -12.01 -21.84 1.31
CA ALA A 66 -12.43 -21.21 2.57
C ALA A 66 -12.36 -22.19 3.75
N GLY A 67 -11.69 -21.81 4.82
CA GLY A 67 -11.49 -22.64 6.01
C GLY A 67 -10.29 -23.60 5.93
N ASP A 68 -9.68 -23.74 4.75
CA ASP A 68 -8.50 -24.62 4.53
C ASP A 68 -7.63 -24.02 3.41
N TRP A 69 -7.04 -22.84 3.66
CA TRP A 69 -6.35 -22.08 2.60
C TRP A 69 -4.82 -22.16 2.66
N PHE A 70 -4.24 -22.77 3.70
CA PHE A 70 -2.80 -22.92 3.82
C PHE A 70 -2.42 -24.15 4.64
N ILE A 71 -1.23 -24.66 4.34
CA ILE A 71 -0.52 -25.68 5.14
C ILE A 71 0.87 -25.10 5.39
N LEU A 72 1.29 -25.10 6.65
CA LEU A 72 2.63 -24.70 7.06
C LEU A 72 3.44 -25.93 7.46
N ASP A 73 4.67 -26.02 6.98
CA ASP A 73 5.64 -27.00 7.45
C ASP A 73 6.27 -26.55 8.78
N GLU A 74 7.18 -27.37 9.33
CA GLU A 74 7.94 -27.04 10.53
C GLU A 74 8.75 -25.74 10.34
N PRO A 75 8.85 -24.89 11.38
CA PRO A 75 9.66 -23.68 11.32
C PRO A 75 11.15 -24.00 11.10
N GLN A 76 11.78 -23.17 10.28
CA GLN A 76 13.22 -23.21 10.04
C GLN A 76 13.80 -21.80 10.04
N THR A 77 15.03 -21.65 10.51
CA THR A 77 15.75 -20.39 10.45
C THR A 77 16.71 -20.40 9.26
N LEU A 78 16.54 -19.45 8.36
CA LEU A 78 17.40 -19.32 7.18
C LEU A 78 17.89 -17.86 7.04
N PRO A 79 19.10 -17.68 6.45
CA PRO A 79 19.52 -16.36 5.98
C PRO A 79 18.59 -15.89 4.87
N LEU A 80 18.18 -14.61 4.90
CA LEU A 80 17.27 -14.07 3.88
C LEU A 80 17.85 -14.08 2.47
N HIS A 81 19.17 -13.96 2.33
CA HIS A 81 19.84 -14.00 1.03
C HIS A 81 19.86 -15.40 0.36
N GLU A 82 19.39 -16.44 1.05
CA GLU A 82 19.12 -17.74 0.44
C GLU A 82 17.80 -17.77 -0.34
N LEU A 83 16.95 -16.76 -0.18
CA LEU A 83 15.77 -16.54 -1.01
C LEU A 83 16.16 -15.74 -2.26
N ASP A 84 15.44 -15.95 -3.36
CA ASP A 84 15.63 -15.16 -4.59
C ASP A 84 14.91 -13.81 -4.49
N VAL A 85 13.71 -13.80 -3.91
CA VAL A 85 12.87 -12.62 -3.77
C VAL A 85 12.09 -12.63 -2.45
N ALA A 86 11.86 -11.46 -1.86
CA ALA A 86 10.96 -11.27 -0.72
C ALA A 86 9.92 -10.19 -1.01
N LEU A 87 8.67 -10.49 -0.69
CA LEU A 87 7.57 -9.52 -0.70
C LEU A 87 7.38 -8.96 0.71
N MET A 88 7.59 -7.65 0.89
CA MET A 88 7.24 -6.96 2.12
C MET A 88 5.76 -6.56 2.06
N ARG A 89 4.92 -7.41 2.62
CA ARG A 89 3.46 -7.31 2.55
C ARG A 89 2.79 -7.14 3.91
N LYS A 90 3.58 -6.82 4.93
CA LYS A 90 3.06 -6.45 6.25
C LYS A 90 2.19 -5.20 6.13
N ASP A 91 0.97 -5.28 6.64
CA ASP A 91 0.07 -4.13 6.70
C ASP A 91 0.60 -3.06 7.68
N PRO A 92 0.32 -1.77 7.47
CA PRO A 92 0.55 -0.75 8.49
C PRO A 92 -0.03 -1.15 9.86
N PRO A 93 0.46 -0.61 11.00
CA PRO A 93 1.03 0.73 11.11
C PRO A 93 2.47 0.81 10.60
N PHE A 94 2.80 1.95 9.96
CA PHE A 94 4.14 2.29 9.55
C PHE A 94 4.84 2.98 10.73
N ASP A 95 5.25 2.18 11.69
CA ASP A 95 5.90 2.58 12.94
C ASP A 95 7.41 2.32 12.93
N MET A 96 8.07 2.50 14.06
CA MET A 96 9.52 2.27 14.16
C MET A 96 9.91 0.81 13.93
N GLU A 97 9.07 -0.15 14.32
CA GLU A 97 9.32 -1.59 14.06
C GLU A 97 9.24 -1.90 12.56
N TYR A 98 8.30 -1.25 11.84
CA TYR A 98 8.26 -1.34 10.40
C TYR A 98 9.54 -0.75 9.76
N ILE A 99 9.99 0.42 10.23
CA ILE A 99 11.22 1.07 9.76
C ILE A 99 12.44 0.16 10.04
N TYR A 100 12.56 -0.43 11.24
CA TYR A 100 13.65 -1.36 11.54
C TYR A 100 13.64 -2.57 10.60
N SER A 101 12.48 -3.12 10.28
CA SER A 101 12.37 -4.19 9.30
C SER A 101 12.88 -3.78 7.92
N THR A 102 12.63 -2.53 7.48
CA THR A 102 13.17 -2.03 6.20
C THR A 102 14.69 -1.90 6.21
N TYR A 103 15.33 -1.61 7.35
CA TYR A 103 16.79 -1.61 7.47
C TYR A 103 17.36 -3.04 7.35
N LEU A 104 16.73 -4.02 7.99
CA LEU A 104 17.14 -5.43 7.86
C LEU A 104 16.99 -5.90 6.42
N LEU A 105 15.88 -5.58 5.76
CA LEU A 105 15.65 -5.94 4.37
C LEU A 105 16.67 -5.27 3.43
N GLU A 106 17.04 -4.02 3.67
CA GLU A 106 18.09 -3.33 2.90
C GLU A 106 19.45 -4.02 3.04
N MET A 107 19.79 -4.53 4.24
CA MET A 107 20.99 -5.35 4.41
C MET A 107 20.91 -6.65 3.61
N ALA A 108 19.76 -7.30 3.56
CA ALA A 108 19.56 -8.52 2.76
C ALA A 108 19.61 -8.22 1.25
N GLU A 109 19.11 -7.06 0.79
CA GLU A 109 19.26 -6.60 -0.60
C GLU A 109 20.73 -6.45 -0.99
N GLN A 110 21.57 -5.90 -0.09
CA GLN A 110 23.01 -5.80 -0.32
C GLN A 110 23.71 -7.17 -0.41
N GLN A 111 23.06 -8.22 0.08
CA GLN A 111 23.53 -9.62 0.01
C GLN A 111 22.93 -10.40 -1.17
N GLY A 112 22.12 -9.73 -2.04
CA GLY A 112 21.62 -10.28 -3.28
C GLY A 112 20.12 -10.63 -3.30
N LEU A 113 19.38 -10.43 -2.20
CA LEU A 113 17.93 -10.64 -2.18
C LEU A 113 17.23 -9.55 -3.00
N LEU A 114 16.28 -9.90 -3.85
CA LEU A 114 15.35 -8.94 -4.43
C LEU A 114 14.20 -8.67 -3.44
N VAL A 115 14.03 -7.43 -2.97
CA VAL A 115 12.90 -7.06 -2.12
C VAL A 115 11.87 -6.24 -2.91
N VAL A 116 10.60 -6.62 -2.82
CA VAL A 116 9.48 -5.95 -3.50
C VAL A 116 8.46 -5.46 -2.45
N ASN A 117 8.26 -4.14 -2.37
CA ASN A 117 8.98 -3.05 -3.00
C ASN A 117 10.35 -2.84 -2.31
N ARG A 118 11.26 -2.15 -3.01
CA ARG A 118 12.60 -1.86 -2.48
C ARG A 118 12.54 -1.20 -1.10
N SER A 119 13.29 -1.72 -0.15
CA SER A 119 13.15 -1.42 1.28
C SER A 119 13.44 0.04 1.64
N ASP A 120 14.49 0.66 1.04
CA ASP A 120 14.80 2.08 1.24
C ASP A 120 13.69 2.99 0.72
N SER A 121 13.04 2.59 -0.36
CA SER A 121 11.95 3.33 -0.99
C SER A 121 10.62 3.22 -0.22
N ILE A 122 10.30 2.06 0.34
CA ILE A 122 9.18 1.93 1.28
C ILE A 122 9.37 2.92 2.44
N ARG A 123 10.57 2.98 3.00
CA ARG A 123 10.91 3.86 4.13
C ARG A 123 10.86 5.33 3.77
N SER A 124 11.28 5.72 2.56
CA SER A 124 11.38 7.13 2.13
C SER A 124 10.13 7.68 1.45
N CYS A 125 9.18 6.83 1.06
CA CYS A 125 7.97 7.20 0.32
C CYS A 125 6.73 7.01 1.20
N ASN A 126 6.55 7.90 2.21
CA ASN A 126 5.29 7.90 2.96
C ASN A 126 4.10 8.11 2.02
N GLU A 127 3.11 7.26 2.09
CA GLU A 127 2.01 7.11 1.11
C GLU A 127 1.25 8.42 0.83
N LYS A 128 1.10 9.27 1.84
CA LYS A 128 0.43 10.57 1.70
C LYS A 128 1.41 11.68 1.30
N LEU A 129 2.56 11.73 1.98
CA LEU A 129 3.56 12.76 1.74
C LEU A 129 4.21 12.62 0.36
N PHE A 130 4.43 11.41 -0.12
CA PHE A 130 5.01 11.13 -1.44
C PHE A 130 4.13 11.70 -2.58
N ALA A 131 2.81 11.71 -2.42
CA ALA A 131 1.90 12.34 -3.39
C ALA A 131 2.23 13.83 -3.60
N THR A 132 2.73 14.54 -2.58
CA THR A 132 3.07 15.98 -2.69
C THR A 132 4.29 16.27 -3.57
N TRP A 133 5.04 15.25 -3.99
CA TRP A 133 6.12 15.40 -4.97
C TRP A 133 5.58 15.70 -6.38
N PHE A 134 4.28 15.50 -6.58
CA PHE A 134 3.57 15.74 -7.84
C PHE A 134 2.49 16.82 -7.67
N PRO A 135 2.88 18.08 -7.34
CA PRO A 135 1.92 19.13 -6.97
C PRO A 135 0.92 19.47 -8.09
N GLN A 136 1.28 19.20 -9.36
CA GLN A 136 0.38 19.36 -10.51
C GLN A 136 -0.73 18.32 -10.59
N TYR A 137 -0.65 17.25 -9.81
CA TYR A 137 -1.61 16.16 -9.76
C TYR A 137 -2.27 15.99 -8.40
N THR A 138 -1.90 16.79 -7.40
CA THR A 138 -2.53 16.79 -6.08
C THR A 138 -3.47 17.99 -5.92
N PRO A 139 -4.53 17.90 -5.11
CA PRO A 139 -5.28 19.09 -4.72
C PRO A 139 -4.38 20.00 -3.89
N GLU A 140 -4.82 21.24 -3.64
CA GLU A 140 -4.12 22.14 -2.72
C GLU A 140 -3.87 21.41 -1.40
N THR A 141 -2.61 21.33 -1.03
CA THR A 141 -2.14 20.48 0.09
C THR A 141 -1.23 21.29 1.01
N LEU A 142 -1.44 21.14 2.31
CA LEU A 142 -0.60 21.66 3.38
C LEU A 142 -0.22 20.52 4.31
N VAL A 143 1.08 20.34 4.58
CA VAL A 143 1.57 19.38 5.57
C VAL A 143 2.24 20.14 6.70
N THR A 144 1.69 20.07 7.89
CA THR A 144 2.20 20.79 9.05
C THR A 144 1.60 20.24 10.35
N ARG A 145 2.20 20.56 11.48
CA ARG A 145 1.63 20.41 12.83
C ARG A 145 1.13 21.72 13.43
N ASP A 146 1.35 22.84 12.73
CA ASP A 146 0.94 24.17 13.17
C ASP A 146 -0.55 24.39 12.89
N MET A 147 -1.36 24.35 13.94
CA MET A 147 -2.80 24.49 13.86
C MET A 147 -3.24 25.85 13.28
N GLU A 148 -2.50 26.94 13.51
CA GLU A 148 -2.86 28.26 12.97
C GLU A 148 -2.64 28.31 11.45
N ARG A 149 -1.63 27.62 10.92
CA ARG A 149 -1.48 27.46 9.49
C ARG A 149 -2.62 26.66 8.88
N ILE A 150 -3.07 25.58 9.55
CA ILE A 150 -4.21 24.77 9.09
C ILE A 150 -5.51 25.61 9.11
N LYS A 151 -5.73 26.42 10.15
CA LYS A 151 -6.88 27.32 10.22
C LYS A 151 -6.91 28.32 9.07
N LYS A 152 -5.77 28.97 8.76
CA LYS A 152 -5.64 29.89 7.63
C LYS A 152 -5.90 29.18 6.29
N PHE A 153 -5.38 27.98 6.11
CA PHE A 153 -5.62 27.15 4.93
C PHE A 153 -7.11 26.80 4.77
N HIS A 154 -7.77 26.41 5.87
CA HIS A 154 -9.21 26.19 5.90
C HIS A 154 -10.02 27.46 5.60
N ASP A 155 -9.64 28.60 6.16
CA ASP A 155 -10.33 29.88 5.92
C ASP A 155 -10.27 30.32 4.45
N GLN A 156 -9.18 29.93 3.72
CA GLN A 156 -9.03 30.18 2.28
C GLN A 156 -9.90 29.23 1.46
N LEU A 157 -9.86 27.92 1.75
CA LEU A 157 -10.51 26.89 0.93
C LEU A 157 -11.94 26.57 1.33
N LYS A 158 -12.40 27.01 2.51
CA LYS A 158 -13.73 26.81 3.09
C LYS A 158 -14.10 25.37 3.43
N ARG A 159 -13.53 24.38 2.77
CA ARG A 159 -13.73 22.97 3.06
C ARG A 159 -12.45 22.18 2.80
N ILE A 160 -11.97 21.49 3.83
CA ILE A 160 -10.75 20.70 3.78
C ILE A 160 -10.97 19.32 4.37
N VAL A 161 -10.07 18.39 4.04
CA VAL A 161 -9.90 17.11 4.72
C VAL A 161 -8.59 17.17 5.48
N VAL A 162 -8.59 16.74 6.74
CA VAL A 162 -7.36 16.61 7.55
C VAL A 162 -7.16 15.14 7.90
N LYS A 163 -5.95 14.63 7.70
CA LYS A 163 -5.61 13.21 7.89
C LYS A 163 -4.20 13.03 8.47
N PRO A 164 -3.96 12.01 9.31
CA PRO A 164 -2.61 11.68 9.78
C PRO A 164 -1.77 11.12 8.63
N LEU A 165 -0.45 11.22 8.72
CA LEU A 165 0.46 10.70 7.69
C LEU A 165 0.66 9.19 7.78
N ASP A 166 0.46 8.61 8.96
CA ASP A 166 0.70 7.20 9.32
C ASP A 166 -0.59 6.37 9.44
N GLY A 167 -1.76 6.98 9.21
CA GLY A 167 -3.06 6.31 9.31
C GLY A 167 -3.41 5.51 8.05
N MET A 168 -4.09 4.38 8.22
CA MET A 168 -4.63 3.52 7.16
C MET A 168 -6.15 3.32 7.31
N GLY A 169 -6.79 2.76 6.28
CA GLY A 169 -8.20 2.35 6.34
C GLY A 169 -9.21 3.48 6.58
N GLY A 170 -8.83 4.73 6.39
CA GLY A 170 -9.69 5.89 6.64
C GLY A 170 -9.76 6.31 8.11
N ALA A 171 -8.94 5.74 8.99
CA ALA A 171 -8.89 6.11 10.40
C ALA A 171 -8.42 7.56 10.58
N MET A 172 -9.08 8.30 11.49
CA MET A 172 -8.75 9.68 11.83
C MET A 172 -8.78 10.66 10.64
N ILE A 173 -9.58 10.39 9.61
CA ILE A 173 -9.85 11.34 8.52
C ILE A 173 -11.03 12.23 8.91
N PHE A 174 -10.81 13.53 8.98
CA PHE A 174 -11.83 14.51 9.31
C PHE A 174 -12.08 15.47 8.16
N GLN A 175 -13.35 15.73 7.86
CA GLN A 175 -13.74 16.83 6.99
C GLN A 175 -14.06 18.04 7.88
N ILE A 176 -13.57 19.20 7.50
CA ILE A 176 -13.88 20.48 8.17
C ILE A 176 -14.48 21.40 7.12
N GLN A 177 -15.72 21.83 7.33
CA GLN A 177 -16.42 22.76 6.46
C GLN A 177 -16.52 24.16 7.09
N GLN A 178 -16.86 25.15 6.29
CA GLN A 178 -17.00 26.51 6.77
C GLN A 178 -18.03 26.57 7.90
N GLY A 179 -17.68 27.22 9.02
CA GLY A 179 -18.53 27.34 10.19
C GLY A 179 -18.60 26.12 11.11
N ASP A 180 -17.77 25.10 10.86
CA ASP A 180 -17.72 23.92 11.72
C ASP A 180 -17.25 24.29 13.13
N THR A 181 -18.14 24.13 14.12
CA THR A 181 -17.90 24.44 15.52
C THR A 181 -16.87 23.50 16.17
N ASN A 182 -16.67 22.32 15.60
CA ASN A 182 -15.71 21.33 16.09
C ASN A 182 -14.29 21.53 15.52
N ARG A 183 -14.06 22.50 14.63
CA ARG A 183 -12.77 22.74 13.97
C ARG A 183 -11.59 22.70 14.94
N ASN A 184 -11.69 23.41 16.04
CA ASN A 184 -10.58 23.50 17.00
C ASN A 184 -10.31 22.15 17.67
N VAL A 185 -11.35 21.47 18.14
CA VAL A 185 -11.22 20.14 18.78
C VAL A 185 -10.67 19.10 17.79
N ILE A 186 -11.11 19.13 16.53
CA ILE A 186 -10.56 18.26 15.49
C ILE A 186 -9.06 18.51 15.32
N LEU A 187 -8.64 19.77 15.18
CA LEU A 187 -7.24 20.11 15.01
C LEU A 187 -6.40 19.76 16.24
N GLU A 188 -6.86 20.03 17.43
CA GLU A 188 -6.20 19.65 18.68
C GLU A 188 -6.00 18.12 18.74
N THR A 189 -7.05 17.36 18.45
CA THR A 189 -7.02 15.90 18.49
C THR A 189 -6.07 15.31 17.45
N ILE A 190 -6.19 15.71 16.19
CA ILE A 190 -5.43 15.10 15.10
C ILE A 190 -3.95 15.49 15.14
N THR A 191 -3.64 16.72 15.57
CA THR A 191 -2.26 17.21 15.70
C THR A 191 -1.63 16.85 17.05
N ASP A 192 -2.35 16.20 17.96
CA ASP A 192 -1.90 16.02 19.35
C ASP A 192 -1.38 17.35 19.92
N TYR A 193 -2.27 18.37 19.92
CA TYR A 193 -1.94 19.72 20.38
C TYR A 193 -0.67 20.32 19.72
N GLY A 194 -0.52 20.11 18.41
CA GLY A 194 0.61 20.64 17.63
C GLY A 194 1.91 19.82 17.73
N LYS A 195 1.87 18.60 18.25
CA LYS A 195 3.03 17.70 18.31
C LYS A 195 3.13 16.79 17.10
N ARG A 196 2.00 16.38 16.49
CA ARG A 196 1.91 15.48 15.35
C ARG A 196 1.73 16.25 14.05
N THR A 197 2.57 15.95 13.06
CA THR A 197 2.42 16.47 11.70
C THR A 197 1.27 15.76 11.00
N VAL A 198 0.42 16.53 10.33
CA VAL A 198 -0.77 16.06 9.59
C VAL A 198 -0.81 16.66 8.20
N MET A 199 -1.60 16.06 7.32
CA MET A 199 -1.90 16.58 5.99
C MET A 199 -3.29 17.21 5.99
N ALA A 200 -3.40 18.44 5.50
CA ALA A 200 -4.66 19.10 5.17
C ALA A 200 -4.74 19.27 3.64
N GLN A 201 -5.85 18.89 3.04
CA GLN A 201 -6.07 19.00 1.59
C GLN A 201 -7.42 19.64 1.31
N ARG A 202 -7.54 20.35 0.16
CA ARG A 202 -8.85 20.79 -0.34
C ARG A 202 -9.77 19.59 -0.45
N PHE A 203 -11.00 19.72 0.00
CA PHE A 203 -12.02 18.70 -0.17
C PHE A 203 -12.39 18.56 -1.65
N LEU A 204 -12.43 17.33 -2.14
CA LEU A 204 -12.81 16.98 -3.49
C LEU A 204 -14.25 16.46 -3.51
N PRO A 205 -15.23 17.21 -4.06
CA PRO A 205 -16.62 16.77 -4.08
C PRO A 205 -16.84 15.51 -4.93
N GLU A 206 -15.94 15.23 -5.89
CA GLU A 206 -15.88 14.02 -6.72
C GLU A 206 -15.74 12.74 -5.89
N PHE A 207 -15.32 12.85 -4.63
CA PHE A 207 -15.31 11.75 -3.65
C PHE A 207 -16.62 10.94 -3.62
N LYS A 208 -17.78 11.59 -3.84
CA LYS A 208 -19.07 10.91 -3.92
C LYS A 208 -19.20 9.95 -5.11
N GLN A 209 -18.41 10.16 -6.16
CA GLN A 209 -18.38 9.31 -7.35
C GLN A 209 -17.44 8.11 -7.17
N GLY A 210 -16.61 8.15 -6.13
CA GLY A 210 -15.68 7.11 -5.74
C GLY A 210 -14.25 7.61 -5.61
N ASP A 211 -13.54 6.98 -4.70
CA ASP A 211 -12.08 7.03 -4.54
C ASP A 211 -11.51 5.83 -5.32
N LYS A 212 -10.81 6.09 -6.42
CA LYS A 212 -10.34 5.05 -7.33
C LYS A 212 -8.98 4.52 -6.90
N ARG A 213 -8.85 3.19 -6.76
CA ARG A 213 -7.58 2.49 -6.62
C ARG A 213 -7.12 2.01 -7.98
N ILE A 214 -6.00 2.54 -8.47
CA ILE A 214 -5.29 2.11 -9.67
C ILE A 214 -4.09 1.28 -9.23
N LEU A 215 -3.93 0.06 -9.75
CA LEU A 215 -2.74 -0.75 -9.50
C LEU A 215 -1.70 -0.49 -10.59
N ILE A 216 -0.46 -0.22 -10.16
CA ILE A 216 0.68 0.01 -11.05
C ILE A 216 1.71 -1.08 -10.78
N ILE A 217 2.08 -1.83 -11.81
CA ILE A 217 3.03 -2.94 -11.74
C ILE A 217 4.25 -2.59 -12.59
N ASP A 218 5.41 -2.50 -11.96
CA ASP A 218 6.68 -2.08 -12.59
C ASP A 218 6.52 -0.84 -13.48
N GLY A 219 5.77 0.16 -12.97
CA GLY A 219 5.50 1.42 -13.64
C GLY A 219 4.39 1.39 -14.70
N GLU A 220 3.79 0.24 -14.99
CA GLU A 220 2.69 0.14 -15.95
C GLU A 220 1.35 0.04 -15.21
N PRO A 221 0.39 0.94 -15.44
CA PRO A 221 -0.91 0.86 -14.80
C PRO A 221 -1.73 -0.30 -15.36
N PHE A 222 -2.41 -1.04 -14.49
CA PHE A 222 -3.50 -1.90 -14.92
C PHE A 222 -4.60 -1.04 -15.53
N PRO A 223 -5.18 -1.40 -16.71
CA PRO A 223 -6.04 -0.50 -17.49
C PRO A 223 -7.38 -0.15 -16.85
N HIS A 224 -7.68 -0.77 -15.71
CA HIS A 224 -8.92 -0.55 -14.96
C HIS A 224 -8.60 -0.19 -13.51
N ALA A 225 -9.54 0.51 -12.85
CA ALA A 225 -9.46 0.88 -11.45
C ALA A 225 -10.64 0.33 -10.66
N LEU A 226 -10.46 0.19 -9.35
CA LEU A 226 -11.54 -0.10 -8.40
C LEU A 226 -12.05 1.22 -7.82
N ALA A 227 -13.22 1.69 -8.23
CA ALA A 227 -13.88 2.84 -7.63
C ALA A 227 -14.57 2.38 -6.33
N ARG A 228 -14.07 2.86 -5.19
CA ARG A 228 -14.62 2.64 -3.85
C ARG A 228 -15.61 3.75 -3.55
N ILE A 229 -16.89 3.39 -3.43
CA ILE A 229 -18.00 4.34 -3.29
C ILE A 229 -18.39 4.38 -1.82
N PRO A 230 -18.40 5.57 -1.17
CA PRO A 230 -18.79 5.69 0.22
C PRO A 230 -20.24 5.26 0.44
N ALA A 231 -20.52 4.70 1.62
CA ALA A 231 -21.91 4.50 2.05
C ALA A 231 -22.61 5.83 2.22
N GLU A 232 -23.94 5.84 2.13
CA GLU A 232 -24.72 7.07 2.34
C GLU A 232 -24.48 7.64 3.74
N GLY A 233 -24.14 8.93 3.82
CA GLY A 233 -23.79 9.60 5.08
C GLY A 233 -22.37 9.33 5.60
N GLU A 234 -21.58 8.48 4.96
CA GLU A 234 -20.21 8.21 5.37
C GLU A 234 -19.21 9.16 4.66
N GLY A 235 -18.26 9.67 5.39
CA GLY A 235 -17.18 10.52 4.89
C GLY A 235 -15.95 9.77 4.38
N ARG A 236 -15.95 8.43 4.38
CA ARG A 236 -14.84 7.57 3.98
C ARG A 236 -15.28 6.60 2.88
N ALA A 237 -14.47 6.44 1.84
CA ALA A 237 -14.73 5.52 0.74
C ALA A 237 -14.07 4.13 0.93
N ASN A 238 -13.34 3.92 2.03
CA ASN A 238 -12.65 2.67 2.29
C ASN A 238 -13.63 1.51 2.44
N LEU A 239 -13.35 0.37 1.81
CA LEU A 239 -14.20 -0.83 1.87
C LEU A 239 -14.39 -1.36 3.30
N ALA A 240 -13.40 -1.11 4.17
CA ALA A 240 -13.50 -1.43 5.60
C ALA A 240 -14.57 -0.61 6.34
N ALA A 241 -14.99 0.55 5.80
CA ALA A 241 -16.03 1.41 6.35
C ALA A 241 -17.44 1.11 5.80
N GLY A 242 -17.63 -0.03 5.11
CA GLY A 242 -18.93 -0.45 4.57
C GLY A 242 -19.28 0.13 3.19
N GLY A 243 -18.32 0.75 2.52
CA GLY A 243 -18.47 1.21 1.14
C GLY A 243 -18.72 0.06 0.16
N SER A 244 -19.32 0.39 -0.98
CA SER A 244 -19.40 -0.50 -2.14
C SER A 244 -18.26 -0.24 -3.10
N TYR A 245 -18.10 -1.10 -4.12
CA TYR A 245 -17.09 -0.89 -5.15
C TYR A 245 -17.60 -1.31 -6.52
N LYS A 246 -16.99 -0.75 -7.55
CA LYS A 246 -17.19 -1.17 -8.94
C LYS A 246 -15.90 -1.01 -9.74
N GLY A 247 -15.75 -1.84 -10.77
CA GLY A 247 -14.70 -1.65 -11.77
C GLY A 247 -15.03 -0.46 -12.68
N VAL A 248 -14.02 0.30 -13.05
CA VAL A 248 -14.12 1.41 -14.00
C VAL A 248 -12.87 1.45 -14.87
N ASP A 249 -13.04 1.91 -16.11
CA ASP A 249 -11.89 2.15 -17.00
C ASP A 249 -11.13 3.39 -16.56
N LEU A 250 -9.82 3.39 -16.80
CA LEU A 250 -9.01 4.58 -16.57
C LEU A 250 -9.37 5.67 -17.59
N THR A 251 -9.49 6.89 -17.09
CA THR A 251 -9.64 8.09 -17.94
C THR A 251 -8.31 8.46 -18.60
N THR A 252 -8.34 9.26 -19.66
CA THR A 252 -7.14 9.84 -20.28
C THR A 252 -6.26 10.55 -19.23
N ARG A 253 -6.89 11.28 -18.31
CA ARG A 253 -6.19 12.00 -17.22
C ARG A 253 -5.46 11.05 -16.27
N GLU A 254 -6.08 9.96 -15.89
CA GLU A 254 -5.47 8.96 -15.01
C GLU A 254 -4.30 8.24 -15.68
N PHE A 255 -4.41 7.95 -16.99
CA PHE A 255 -3.27 7.44 -17.77
C PHE A 255 -2.11 8.45 -17.84
N GLU A 256 -2.39 9.75 -18.04
CA GLU A 256 -1.37 10.81 -18.02
C GLU A 256 -0.66 10.87 -16.66
N ILE A 257 -1.41 10.81 -15.56
CA ILE A 257 -0.87 10.77 -14.20
C ILE A 257 0.06 9.57 -14.05
N CYS A 258 -0.42 8.37 -14.34
CA CYS A 258 0.37 7.14 -14.22
C CYS A 258 1.65 7.20 -15.06
N LYS A 259 1.56 7.65 -16.32
CA LYS A 259 2.72 7.81 -17.21
C LYS A 259 3.76 8.81 -16.67
N HIS A 260 3.29 9.87 -16.01
CA HIS A 260 4.19 10.88 -15.46
C HIS A 260 4.94 10.39 -14.21
N ILE A 261 4.27 9.62 -13.34
CA ILE A 261 4.89 9.13 -12.10
C ILE A 261 5.73 7.86 -12.32
N ALA A 262 5.43 7.06 -13.34
CA ALA A 262 6.04 5.77 -13.62
C ALA A 262 7.59 5.78 -13.64
N PRO A 263 8.29 6.74 -14.28
CA PRO A 263 9.75 6.76 -14.25
C PRO A 263 10.34 6.82 -12.85
N LEU A 264 9.75 7.63 -11.96
CA LEU A 264 10.19 7.75 -10.57
C LEU A 264 9.88 6.48 -9.76
N LEU A 265 8.73 5.84 -10.01
CA LEU A 265 8.41 4.57 -9.36
C LEU A 265 9.43 3.47 -9.74
N LYS A 266 9.79 3.38 -11.03
CA LYS A 266 10.81 2.44 -11.53
C LYS A 266 12.18 2.72 -10.94
N GLU A 267 12.63 3.98 -10.93
CA GLU A 267 13.90 4.40 -10.32
C GLU A 267 13.99 4.00 -8.85
N LYS A 268 12.88 4.17 -8.13
CA LYS A 268 12.77 3.81 -6.72
C LYS A 268 12.55 2.31 -6.46
N GLY A 269 12.45 1.47 -7.50
CA GLY A 269 12.17 0.05 -7.31
C GLY A 269 10.80 -0.23 -6.67
N LEU A 270 9.85 0.67 -6.85
CA LEU A 270 8.47 0.52 -6.39
C LEU A 270 7.68 -0.27 -7.44
N MET A 271 7.82 -1.59 -7.41
CA MET A 271 7.28 -2.50 -8.42
C MET A 271 5.77 -2.73 -8.30
N PHE A 272 5.20 -2.64 -7.10
CA PHE A 272 3.76 -2.80 -6.87
C PHE A 272 3.21 -1.63 -6.06
N VAL A 273 2.41 -0.81 -6.70
CA VAL A 273 1.91 0.46 -6.15
C VAL A 273 0.40 0.55 -6.32
N GLY A 274 -0.27 1.03 -5.27
CA GLY A 274 -1.68 1.42 -5.31
C GLY A 274 -1.81 2.94 -5.35
N LEU A 275 -2.20 3.49 -6.50
CA LEU A 275 -2.46 4.91 -6.65
C LEU A 275 -3.92 5.21 -6.34
N ASP A 276 -4.19 6.12 -5.39
CA ASP A 276 -5.54 6.55 -5.06
C ASP A 276 -5.84 7.90 -5.71
N VAL A 277 -6.96 7.97 -6.44
CA VAL A 277 -7.36 9.12 -7.25
C VAL A 277 -8.83 9.47 -6.99
N ILE A 278 -9.09 10.75 -6.69
CA ILE A 278 -10.44 11.31 -6.59
C ILE A 278 -10.58 12.42 -7.65
N GLY A 279 -11.52 12.27 -8.57
CA GLY A 279 -11.62 13.15 -9.74
C GLY A 279 -10.31 13.10 -10.54
N ASP A 280 -9.66 14.25 -10.71
CA ASP A 280 -8.41 14.40 -11.46
C ASP A 280 -7.15 14.47 -10.57
N TYR A 281 -7.26 14.12 -9.29
CA TYR A 281 -6.21 14.35 -8.29
C TYR A 281 -5.77 13.09 -7.56
N ILE A 282 -4.45 12.92 -7.43
CA ILE A 282 -3.83 11.93 -6.54
C ILE A 282 -4.09 12.32 -5.09
N THR A 283 -4.52 11.38 -4.28
CA THR A 283 -4.71 11.54 -2.84
C THR A 283 -3.70 10.76 -2.02
N GLU A 284 -3.23 9.61 -2.53
CA GLU A 284 -2.23 8.73 -1.90
C GLU A 284 -1.49 7.91 -2.96
N ILE A 285 -0.23 7.55 -2.67
CA ILE A 285 0.58 6.60 -3.43
C ILE A 285 1.01 5.49 -2.48
N ASN A 286 0.24 4.42 -2.45
CA ASN A 286 0.41 3.33 -1.49
C ASN A 286 1.52 2.38 -1.96
N VAL A 287 2.59 2.25 -1.14
CA VAL A 287 3.82 1.51 -1.48
C VAL A 287 4.13 0.36 -0.54
N THR A 288 3.42 0.22 0.59
CA THR A 288 3.60 -0.84 1.58
C THR A 288 2.89 -2.14 1.16
N SER A 289 1.59 -2.23 1.43
CA SER A 289 0.77 -3.40 1.11
C SER A 289 -0.51 -3.06 0.35
N PRO A 290 -0.44 -2.40 -0.84
CA PRO A 290 -1.65 -2.06 -1.58
C PRO A 290 -2.48 -3.32 -1.92
N THR A 291 -3.79 -3.14 -1.87
CA THR A 291 -4.81 -4.19 -2.05
C THR A 291 -5.62 -3.96 -3.33
N CYS A 292 -6.64 -4.78 -3.56
CA CYS A 292 -7.61 -4.77 -4.64
C CYS A 292 -7.27 -5.66 -5.85
N ILE A 293 -6.27 -6.55 -5.75
CA ILE A 293 -6.01 -7.55 -6.81
C ILE A 293 -7.24 -8.44 -7.01
N ARG A 294 -7.75 -9.07 -5.95
CA ARG A 294 -8.83 -10.06 -6.03
C ARG A 294 -10.12 -9.48 -6.60
N GLU A 295 -10.47 -8.26 -6.20
CA GLU A 295 -11.66 -7.57 -6.69
C GLU A 295 -11.54 -7.26 -8.19
N LEU A 296 -10.40 -6.73 -8.64
CA LEU A 296 -10.17 -6.40 -10.04
C LEU A 296 -10.06 -7.66 -10.91
N ASP A 297 -9.35 -8.69 -10.44
CA ASP A 297 -9.25 -9.98 -11.16
C ASP A 297 -10.63 -10.60 -11.34
N HIS A 298 -11.48 -10.55 -10.31
CA HIS A 298 -12.86 -11.05 -10.39
C HIS A 298 -13.71 -10.30 -11.40
N ILE A 299 -13.64 -8.95 -11.39
CA ILE A 299 -14.46 -8.10 -12.28
C ILE A 299 -14.04 -8.24 -13.75
N TYR A 300 -12.72 -8.28 -13.99
CA TYR A 300 -12.17 -8.19 -15.35
C TYR A 300 -11.65 -9.53 -15.89
N THR A 301 -11.77 -10.61 -15.11
CA THR A 301 -11.22 -11.93 -15.46
C THR A 301 -9.71 -11.80 -15.79
N ALA A 302 -9.00 -11.07 -14.93
CA ALA A 302 -7.58 -10.75 -15.09
C ALA A 302 -6.70 -11.62 -14.18
N ASN A 303 -5.39 -11.46 -14.31
CA ASN A 303 -4.39 -12.05 -13.42
C ASN A 303 -3.33 -10.99 -13.09
N ILE A 304 -3.67 -10.08 -12.20
CA ILE A 304 -2.78 -8.96 -11.82
C ILE A 304 -1.56 -9.48 -11.03
N ALA A 305 -1.77 -10.51 -10.20
CA ALA A 305 -0.65 -11.17 -9.52
C ALA A 305 0.35 -11.76 -10.53
N GLY A 306 -0.13 -12.30 -11.64
CA GLY A 306 0.71 -12.79 -12.75
C GLY A 306 1.56 -11.69 -13.36
N LEU A 307 1.02 -10.51 -13.59
CA LEU A 307 1.81 -9.36 -14.08
C LEU A 307 2.96 -9.00 -13.14
N LEU A 308 2.73 -9.08 -11.82
CA LEU A 308 3.79 -8.83 -10.85
C LEU A 308 4.85 -9.94 -10.88
N MET A 309 4.46 -11.21 -10.95
CA MET A 309 5.41 -12.32 -11.05
C MET A 309 6.24 -12.21 -12.33
N ASP A 310 5.65 -11.83 -13.48
CA ASP A 310 6.38 -11.57 -14.73
C ASP A 310 7.41 -10.44 -14.57
N ALA A 311 7.07 -9.40 -13.83
CA ALA A 311 7.99 -8.29 -13.55
C ALA A 311 9.14 -8.72 -12.63
N ILE A 312 8.88 -9.57 -11.64
CA ILE A 312 9.88 -10.14 -10.74
C ILE A 312 10.83 -11.04 -11.52
N GLU A 313 10.33 -11.98 -12.34
CA GLU A 313 11.15 -12.88 -13.15
C GLU A 313 12.13 -12.16 -14.08
N LYS A 314 11.76 -10.97 -14.57
CA LYS A 314 12.64 -10.14 -15.40
C LYS A 314 13.77 -9.48 -14.60
N LYS A 315 13.66 -9.39 -13.27
CA LYS A 315 14.67 -8.80 -12.39
C LYS A 315 15.61 -9.83 -11.79
N LEU A 316 15.19 -11.09 -11.71
CA LEU A 316 16.00 -12.26 -11.30
C LEU A 316 16.82 -12.81 -12.48
#